data_ffc23355aefd49951d7abe15f7fdcef2
#
_entry.id   ffc23355aefd49951d7abe15f7fdcef2
#
_cell.length_a   1.000
_cell.length_b   1.000
_cell.length_c   1.000
_cell.angle_alpha   90.00
_cell.angle_beta   90.00
_cell.angle_gamma   90.00
#
_symmetry.space_group_name_H-M   'P 1'
#
loop_
_entity.id
_entity.type
_entity.pdbx_description
1 polymer ?
#
loop_
_entity_poly.entity_id
_entity_poly.type
_entity_poly.pdbx_seq_one_letter_code
_entity_poly.pdbx_strand_id
1 'polypeptide(L)'
;TKLNKNRIPANDALDRMIDLALKDEKLIPVVIKQIATGGAVSAKAIPLVVKGASDPKTPAGALAGAVKILVNSDDKGSLPAVLKALVQLEKTKGAGKQQTAAKGHFFKAAKLENHHLALEKMASEMSGSPEGKYAAMAVVTLASRKGGSPESREMSLKAIDKGWSDPKQKIAFINAARDLRNPVINDRIRIAFSDPDQAVAKAAKDAAGRLKIQAPGADKTPKIATLKPEEALQKVTAHKGEVALGQAIFARATCNACHTVSQGEKQKGPYLGNIAETYRRNELVEAILVPNKTIAQGFATNVFSLKDGKSFVGFVTDEAGASVSIRDISSAEHTFEKSAIKERSTLPTSLMPPGLLSGFTVHETASLLDYLESLVKK
;
A
#
# COMPACT_ATOMS: atom_id res chain seq x y z
N THR A 1 48.55 13.20 42.68
CA THR A 1 47.94 11.86 42.35
C THR A 1 46.92 11.38 43.38
N LYS A 2 46.04 12.27 43.92
CA LYS A 2 44.98 11.86 44.87
C LYS A 2 43.56 12.30 44.44
N LEU A 3 43.35 12.56 43.15
CA LEU A 3 42.08 13.17 42.69
C LEU A 3 41.14 12.17 41.95
N ASN A 4 41.31 10.85 42.04
CA ASN A 4 40.55 9.94 41.21
C ASN A 4 39.74 8.86 41.99
N LYS A 5 39.52 9.03 43.30
CA LYS A 5 38.77 8.04 44.12
C LYS A 5 37.24 8.27 44.20
N ASN A 6 36.70 9.38 43.64
CA ASN A 6 35.28 9.69 43.73
C ASN A 6 34.61 9.90 42.36
N ARG A 7 35.07 9.29 41.26
CA ARG A 7 34.30 9.18 40.06
C ARG A 7 33.17 8.18 40.27
N ILE A 8 31.99 8.69 40.56
CA ILE A 8 30.75 7.91 40.51
C ILE A 8 30.67 7.35 39.10
N PRO A 9 30.48 6.04 38.91
CA PRO A 9 30.26 5.46 37.58
C PRO A 9 29.14 6.26 36.87
N ALA A 10 29.29 6.47 35.58
CA ALA A 10 28.37 7.31 34.81
C ALA A 10 26.89 6.85 34.93
N ASN A 11 26.66 5.55 35.14
CA ASN A 11 25.34 4.96 35.37
C ASN A 11 24.77 5.38 36.74
N ASP A 12 25.57 5.35 37.83
CA ASP A 12 25.10 5.73 39.17
C ASP A 12 24.76 7.22 39.24
N ALA A 13 25.51 8.08 38.54
CA ALA A 13 25.23 9.50 38.47
C ALA A 13 23.90 9.77 37.70
N LEU A 14 23.66 9.06 36.62
CA LEU A 14 22.44 9.16 35.84
C LEU A 14 21.22 8.67 36.66
N ASP A 15 21.32 7.54 37.33
CA ASP A 15 20.25 6.98 38.17
C ASP A 15 19.89 7.93 39.32
N ARG A 16 20.88 8.57 39.94
CA ARG A 16 20.62 9.62 40.95
C ARG A 16 19.92 10.85 40.36
N MET A 17 20.28 11.27 39.15
CA MET A 17 19.58 12.35 38.47
C MET A 17 18.13 11.99 38.16
N ILE A 18 17.85 10.75 37.74
CA ILE A 18 16.51 10.24 37.51
C ILE A 18 15.71 10.26 38.83
N ASP A 19 16.30 9.75 39.93
CA ASP A 19 15.64 9.73 41.25
C ASP A 19 15.31 11.14 41.77
N LEU A 20 16.18 12.13 41.51
CA LEU A 20 15.91 13.52 41.83
C LEU A 20 14.78 14.09 40.98
N ALA A 21 14.75 13.79 39.65
CA ALA A 21 13.71 14.29 38.76
C ALA A 21 12.35 13.61 39.00
N LEU A 22 12.32 12.42 39.59
CA LEU A 22 11.08 11.79 40.06
C LEU A 22 10.48 12.52 41.28
N LYS A 23 11.31 13.20 42.07
CA LYS A 23 10.90 14.00 43.23
C LYS A 23 10.60 15.47 42.87
N ASP A 24 11.33 16.02 41.90
CA ASP A 24 11.13 17.40 41.38
C ASP A 24 11.04 17.36 39.85
N GLU A 25 9.81 17.45 39.35
CA GLU A 25 9.50 17.40 37.91
C GLU A 25 10.15 18.51 37.10
N LYS A 26 10.53 19.62 37.72
CA LYS A 26 11.26 20.72 37.04
C LYS A 26 12.62 20.27 36.50
N LEU A 27 13.18 19.19 37.05
CA LEU A 27 14.44 18.60 36.60
C LEU A 27 14.30 17.69 35.37
N ILE A 28 13.08 17.26 35.02
CA ILE A 28 12.83 16.34 33.88
C ILE A 28 13.48 16.82 32.59
N PRO A 29 13.33 18.09 32.15
CA PRO A 29 13.95 18.58 30.92
C PRO A 29 15.48 18.52 30.94
N VAL A 30 16.10 18.72 32.10
CA VAL A 30 17.57 18.67 32.27
C VAL A 30 18.04 17.22 32.13
N VAL A 31 17.36 16.28 32.79
CA VAL A 31 17.67 14.85 32.72
C VAL A 31 17.54 14.32 31.30
N ILE A 32 16.45 14.68 30.60
CA ILE A 32 16.25 14.29 29.18
C ILE A 32 17.43 14.78 28.31
N LYS A 33 17.85 16.03 28.45
CA LYS A 33 19.00 16.56 27.69
C LYS A 33 20.29 15.76 27.99
N GLN A 34 20.52 15.46 29.25
CA GLN A 34 21.73 14.71 29.66
C GLN A 34 21.73 13.31 29.06
N ILE A 35 20.61 12.59 29.14
CA ILE A 35 20.46 11.24 28.54
C ILE A 35 20.65 11.32 27.01
N ALA A 36 20.03 12.30 26.36
CA ALA A 36 20.09 12.45 24.90
C ALA A 36 21.53 12.69 24.38
N THR A 37 22.40 13.26 25.20
CA THR A 37 23.82 13.49 24.87
C THR A 37 24.72 12.32 25.27
N GLY A 38 24.39 11.60 26.32
CA GLY A 38 25.23 10.53 26.89
C GLY A 38 25.13 9.15 26.20
N GLY A 39 24.13 8.91 25.37
CA GLY A 39 24.00 7.70 24.55
C GLY A 39 23.46 6.45 25.26
N ALA A 40 23.62 6.27 26.56
CA ALA A 40 23.07 5.16 27.31
C ALA A 40 21.69 5.51 27.90
N VAL A 41 20.70 4.64 27.70
CA VAL A 41 19.33 4.82 28.24
C VAL A 41 19.04 3.71 29.22
N SER A 42 18.91 4.05 30.52
CA SER A 42 18.36 3.13 31.52
C SER A 42 16.86 2.95 31.30
N ALA A 43 16.36 1.73 31.38
CA ALA A 43 14.93 1.45 31.34
C ALA A 43 14.15 2.25 32.42
N LYS A 44 14.77 2.54 33.56
CA LYS A 44 14.24 3.36 34.64
C LYS A 44 13.93 4.81 34.19
N ALA A 45 14.62 5.31 33.17
CA ALA A 45 14.41 6.66 32.64
C ALA A 45 13.16 6.78 31.73
N ILE A 46 12.70 5.68 31.11
CA ILE A 46 11.64 5.73 30.10
C ILE A 46 10.35 6.39 30.59
N PRO A 47 9.79 6.03 31.77
CA PRO A 47 8.56 6.66 32.28
C PRO A 47 8.73 8.19 32.48
N LEU A 48 9.90 8.62 32.93
CA LEU A 48 10.23 10.04 33.13
C LEU A 48 10.32 10.77 31.80
N VAL A 49 10.96 10.15 30.78
CA VAL A 49 11.09 10.73 29.46
C VAL A 49 9.72 10.79 28.75
N VAL A 50 8.87 9.78 28.93
CA VAL A 50 7.47 9.77 28.43
C VAL A 50 6.68 10.92 29.05
N LYS A 51 6.82 11.14 30.37
CA LYS A 51 6.18 12.25 31.06
C LYS A 51 6.63 13.59 30.50
N GLY A 52 7.94 13.80 30.34
CA GLY A 52 8.49 15.04 29.77
C GLY A 52 8.10 15.24 28.31
N ALA A 53 8.04 14.17 27.50
CA ALA A 53 7.60 14.24 26.11
C ALA A 53 6.12 14.62 25.96
N SER A 54 5.32 14.37 26.98
CA SER A 54 3.88 14.64 27.00
C SER A 54 3.50 15.97 27.66
N ASP A 55 4.43 16.61 28.36
CA ASP A 55 4.18 17.88 29.04
C ASP A 55 4.35 19.07 28.06
N PRO A 56 3.28 19.88 27.87
CA PRO A 56 3.32 21.04 26.98
C PRO A 56 4.32 22.13 27.39
N LYS A 57 4.81 22.13 28.63
CA LYS A 57 5.79 23.08 29.13
C LYS A 57 7.24 22.65 28.89
N THR A 58 7.46 21.44 28.39
CA THR A 58 8.81 20.93 28.13
C THR A 58 9.51 21.74 27.04
N PRO A 59 10.73 22.27 27.29
CA PRO A 59 11.47 23.05 26.32
C PRO A 59 11.81 22.25 25.06
N ALA A 60 11.82 22.91 23.89
CA ALA A 60 12.02 22.28 22.60
C ALA A 60 13.27 21.39 22.50
N GLY A 61 14.39 21.79 23.15
CA GLY A 61 15.60 20.96 23.17
C GLY A 61 15.43 19.65 23.94
N ALA A 62 14.64 19.63 25.02
CA ALA A 62 14.33 18.43 25.76
C ALA A 62 13.31 17.56 24.99
N LEU A 63 12.31 18.16 24.32
CA LEU A 63 11.39 17.42 23.45
C LEU A 63 12.13 16.67 22.33
N ALA A 64 13.09 17.35 21.67
CA ALA A 64 13.91 16.69 20.63
C ALA A 64 14.74 15.54 21.21
N GLY A 65 15.29 15.71 22.41
CA GLY A 65 15.99 14.67 23.15
C GLY A 65 15.07 13.49 23.50
N ALA A 66 13.84 13.76 23.97
CA ALA A 66 12.86 12.74 24.29
C ALA A 66 12.49 11.88 23.06
N VAL A 67 12.27 12.53 21.90
CA VAL A 67 12.03 11.81 20.63
C VAL A 67 13.19 10.84 20.32
N LYS A 68 14.46 11.33 20.42
CA LYS A 68 15.67 10.51 20.18
C LYS A 68 15.72 9.28 21.12
N ILE A 69 15.43 9.47 22.40
CA ILE A 69 15.48 8.43 23.40
C ILE A 69 14.39 7.41 23.18
N LEU A 70 13.13 7.85 23.11
CA LEU A 70 11.96 6.99 23.10
C LEU A 70 11.84 6.15 21.82
N VAL A 71 12.12 6.71 20.64
CA VAL A 71 12.05 5.98 19.37
C VAL A 71 13.11 4.88 19.26
N ASN A 72 14.22 4.99 20.00
CA ASN A 72 15.28 3.99 20.06
C ASN A 72 15.21 3.11 21.32
N SER A 73 14.19 3.29 22.16
CA SER A 73 13.93 2.39 23.28
C SER A 73 13.22 1.11 22.81
N ASP A 74 13.22 0.07 23.66
CA ASP A 74 12.45 -1.14 23.40
C ASP A 74 11.00 -1.05 23.93
N ASP A 75 10.63 0.10 24.50
CA ASP A 75 9.29 0.35 25.00
C ASP A 75 8.34 0.75 23.87
N LYS A 76 7.52 -0.22 23.45
CA LYS A 76 6.51 -0.03 22.39
C LYS A 76 5.38 0.91 22.84
N GLY A 77 5.18 1.12 24.14
CA GLY A 77 4.15 2.00 24.69
C GLY A 77 4.51 3.48 24.61
N SER A 78 5.76 3.82 24.36
CA SER A 78 6.24 5.21 24.32
C SER A 78 5.88 5.98 23.04
N LEU A 79 5.47 5.31 21.96
CA LEU A 79 5.19 5.93 20.67
C LEU A 79 4.18 7.09 20.73
N PRO A 80 3.06 7.03 21.47
CA PRO A 80 2.16 8.17 21.58
C PRO A 80 2.83 9.44 22.13
N ALA A 81 3.76 9.31 23.09
CA ALA A 81 4.53 10.43 23.63
C ALA A 81 5.51 11.00 22.60
N VAL A 82 6.13 10.14 21.78
CA VAL A 82 6.99 10.55 20.66
C VAL A 82 6.20 11.42 19.67
N LEU A 83 5.02 10.97 19.26
CA LEU A 83 4.20 11.70 18.30
C LEU A 83 3.69 13.02 18.88
N LYS A 84 3.28 13.06 20.15
CA LYS A 84 2.93 14.31 20.84
C LYS A 84 4.09 15.29 20.88
N ALA A 85 5.30 14.83 21.21
CA ALA A 85 6.48 15.69 21.22
C ALA A 85 6.80 16.29 19.84
N LEU A 86 6.64 15.49 18.76
CA LEU A 86 6.82 15.99 17.38
C LEU A 86 5.78 17.07 17.02
N VAL A 87 4.51 16.86 17.41
CA VAL A 87 3.42 17.82 17.20
C VAL A 87 3.65 19.10 17.99
N GLN A 88 4.10 18.99 19.24
CA GLN A 88 4.39 20.13 20.08
C GLN A 88 5.55 20.95 19.53
N LEU A 89 6.62 20.31 19.07
CA LEU A 89 7.73 20.98 18.41
C LEU A 89 7.28 21.74 17.14
N GLU A 90 6.34 21.20 16.38
CA GLU A 90 5.80 21.86 15.19
C GLU A 90 5.06 23.16 15.52
N LYS A 91 4.40 23.21 16.69
CA LYS A 91 3.67 24.39 17.20
C LYS A 91 4.54 25.40 17.93
N THR A 92 5.76 25.03 18.33
CA THR A 92 6.65 25.88 19.13
C THR A 92 7.39 26.89 18.24
N LYS A 93 7.11 28.18 18.42
CA LYS A 93 7.81 29.25 17.70
C LYS A 93 9.32 29.21 17.98
N GLY A 94 10.14 29.40 16.96
CA GLY A 94 11.59 29.39 17.07
C GLY A 94 12.26 28.03 17.22
N ALA A 95 11.49 26.94 17.29
CA ALA A 95 12.00 25.56 17.47
C ALA A 95 12.44 24.85 16.17
N GLY A 96 12.63 25.55 15.06
CA GLY A 96 12.90 24.94 13.77
C GLY A 96 14.10 23.98 13.73
N LYS A 97 15.19 24.31 14.41
CA LYS A 97 16.36 23.43 14.53
C LYS A 97 16.03 22.15 15.31
N GLN A 98 15.33 22.29 16.43
CA GLN A 98 14.92 21.16 17.28
C GLN A 98 13.89 20.28 16.59
N GLN A 99 12.95 20.87 15.87
CA GLN A 99 11.98 20.14 15.04
C GLN A 99 12.67 19.32 13.95
N THR A 100 13.61 19.92 13.22
CA THR A 100 14.38 19.22 12.19
C THR A 100 15.19 18.07 12.78
N ALA A 101 15.85 18.29 13.93
CA ALA A 101 16.59 17.26 14.63
C ALA A 101 15.67 16.12 15.10
N ALA A 102 14.53 16.44 15.71
CA ALA A 102 13.56 15.44 16.18
C ALA A 102 12.99 14.60 15.04
N LYS A 103 12.59 15.22 13.92
CA LYS A 103 12.17 14.51 12.72
C LYS A 103 13.27 13.61 12.19
N GLY A 104 14.51 14.08 12.15
CA GLY A 104 15.68 13.29 11.77
C GLY A 104 15.88 12.07 12.69
N HIS A 105 15.77 12.26 13.99
CA HIS A 105 15.85 11.16 14.96
C HIS A 105 14.71 10.15 14.79
N PHE A 106 13.48 10.60 14.56
CA PHE A 106 12.31 9.75 14.40
C PHE A 106 12.40 8.92 13.13
N PHE A 107 12.49 9.56 11.97
CA PHE A 107 12.43 8.85 10.68
C PHE A 107 13.68 8.02 10.35
N LYS A 108 14.82 8.30 10.99
CA LYS A 108 16.07 7.54 10.78
C LYS A 108 16.37 6.54 11.90
N ALA A 109 15.55 6.46 12.94
CA ALA A 109 15.79 5.55 14.06
C ALA A 109 15.86 4.10 13.61
N ALA A 110 16.90 3.38 14.05
CA ALA A 110 17.06 1.97 13.72
C ALA A 110 15.90 1.11 14.24
N LYS A 111 15.38 1.45 15.43
CA LYS A 111 14.28 0.73 16.07
C LYS A 111 12.87 1.18 15.64
N LEU A 112 12.74 2.09 14.66
CA LEU A 112 11.41 2.53 14.19
C LEU A 112 10.55 1.34 13.73
N GLU A 113 11.18 0.31 13.15
CA GLU A 113 10.51 -0.91 12.71
C GLU A 113 9.80 -1.67 13.84
N ASN A 114 10.34 -1.61 15.07
CA ASN A 114 9.76 -2.25 16.24
C ASN A 114 8.39 -1.66 16.63
N HIS A 115 8.09 -0.44 16.16
CA HIS A 115 6.83 0.26 16.42
C HIS A 115 5.77 0.07 15.32
N HIS A 116 6.02 -0.81 14.33
CA HIS A 116 5.21 -0.93 13.12
C HIS A 116 3.70 -1.05 13.40
N LEU A 117 3.30 -2.01 14.23
CA LEU A 117 1.86 -2.24 14.55
C LEU A 117 1.21 -1.02 15.20
N ALA A 118 1.93 -0.34 16.10
CA ALA A 118 1.43 0.86 16.76
C ALA A 118 1.32 2.03 15.76
N LEU A 119 2.28 2.16 14.83
CA LEU A 119 2.25 3.17 13.78
C LEU A 119 1.09 2.95 12.82
N GLU A 120 0.85 1.71 12.38
CA GLU A 120 -0.30 1.34 11.54
C GLU A 120 -1.62 1.71 12.22
N LYS A 121 -1.78 1.28 13.48
CA LYS A 121 -2.98 1.59 14.27
C LYS A 121 -3.20 3.09 14.38
N MET A 122 -2.18 3.86 14.73
CA MET A 122 -2.30 5.31 14.90
C MET A 122 -2.51 6.04 13.57
N ALA A 123 -1.91 5.59 12.47
CA ALA A 123 -2.15 6.14 11.14
C ALA A 123 -3.61 5.94 10.70
N SER A 124 -4.22 4.81 11.08
CA SER A 124 -5.62 4.49 10.78
C SER A 124 -6.60 5.23 11.71
N GLU A 125 -6.49 5.00 13.02
CA GLU A 125 -7.47 5.51 14.01
C GLU A 125 -7.39 7.03 14.21
N MET A 126 -6.21 7.62 14.01
CA MET A 126 -5.96 9.06 14.18
C MET A 126 -5.79 9.79 12.84
N SER A 127 -6.26 9.20 11.74
CA SER A 127 -6.16 9.82 10.41
C SER A 127 -6.84 11.20 10.43
N GLY A 128 -6.10 12.22 9.94
CA GLY A 128 -6.53 13.63 10.01
C GLY A 128 -6.08 14.39 11.27
N SER A 129 -5.59 13.72 12.32
CA SER A 129 -4.96 14.39 13.45
C SER A 129 -3.48 14.70 13.19
N PRO A 130 -2.87 15.67 13.93
CA PRO A 130 -1.44 15.93 13.82
C PRO A 130 -0.55 14.72 14.16
N GLU A 131 -0.94 13.90 15.14
CA GLU A 131 -0.24 12.67 15.52
C GLU A 131 -0.37 11.61 14.42
N GLY A 132 -1.57 11.42 13.87
CA GLY A 132 -1.83 10.51 12.74
C GLY A 132 -1.04 10.88 11.50
N LYS A 133 -0.83 12.18 11.24
CA LYS A 133 0.08 12.67 10.19
C LYS A 133 1.48 12.07 10.34
N TYR A 134 2.08 12.16 11.55
CA TYR A 134 3.42 11.62 11.78
C TYR A 134 3.46 10.09 11.71
N ALA A 135 2.40 9.43 12.18
CA ALA A 135 2.27 7.97 12.04
C ALA A 135 2.22 7.55 10.57
N ALA A 136 1.41 8.20 9.74
CA ALA A 136 1.36 7.95 8.30
C ALA A 136 2.71 8.21 7.61
N MET A 137 3.41 9.29 7.99
CA MET A 137 4.76 9.57 7.49
C MET A 137 5.76 8.46 7.88
N ALA A 138 5.67 7.90 9.08
CA ALA A 138 6.52 6.79 9.50
C ALA A 138 6.23 5.52 8.68
N VAL A 139 4.96 5.18 8.46
CA VAL A 139 4.56 4.04 7.60
C VAL A 139 5.11 4.21 6.17
N VAL A 140 4.94 5.39 5.56
CA VAL A 140 5.50 5.67 4.22
C VAL A 140 7.04 5.60 4.21
N THR A 141 7.70 6.03 5.29
CA THR A 141 9.16 5.92 5.43
C THR A 141 9.60 4.46 5.48
N LEU A 142 8.96 3.62 6.28
CA LEU A 142 9.26 2.20 6.40
C LEU A 142 9.01 1.44 5.09
N ALA A 143 7.94 1.77 4.37
CA ALA A 143 7.63 1.18 3.06
C ALA A 143 8.73 1.38 2.01
N SER A 144 9.59 2.41 2.15
CA SER A 144 10.63 2.77 1.19
C SER A 144 12.04 2.72 1.75
N ARG A 145 12.23 2.34 3.02
CA ARG A 145 13.51 2.40 3.71
C ARG A 145 14.55 1.49 3.05
N LYS A 146 15.63 2.07 2.53
CA LYS A 146 16.79 1.31 2.07
C LYS A 146 17.51 0.70 3.28
N GLY A 147 17.77 -0.61 3.25
CA GLY A 147 18.40 -1.33 4.36
C GLY A 147 17.48 -1.66 5.53
N GLY A 148 16.18 -1.38 5.44
CA GLY A 148 15.17 -1.90 6.35
C GLY A 148 14.88 -3.38 6.10
N SER A 149 14.24 -4.06 7.06
CA SER A 149 13.85 -5.46 6.87
C SER A 149 12.82 -5.60 5.75
N PRO A 150 12.90 -6.65 4.91
CA PRO A 150 11.88 -6.93 3.90
C PRO A 150 10.49 -7.05 4.50
N GLU A 151 10.39 -7.67 5.68
CA GLU A 151 9.14 -7.84 6.41
C GLU A 151 8.50 -6.50 6.81
N SER A 152 9.28 -5.58 7.39
CA SER A 152 8.80 -4.24 7.76
C SER A 152 8.31 -3.46 6.53
N ARG A 153 9.01 -3.59 5.41
CA ARG A 153 8.59 -2.98 4.15
C ARG A 153 7.26 -3.54 3.66
N GLU A 154 7.12 -4.86 3.65
CA GLU A 154 5.90 -5.55 3.22
C GLU A 154 4.71 -5.18 4.12
N MET A 155 4.89 -5.22 5.43
CA MET A 155 3.86 -4.82 6.39
C MET A 155 3.41 -3.37 6.16
N SER A 156 4.35 -2.46 5.92
CA SER A 156 4.05 -1.05 5.66
C SER A 156 3.28 -0.85 4.35
N LEU A 157 3.61 -1.60 3.31
CA LEU A 157 2.85 -1.57 2.06
C LEU A 157 1.44 -2.13 2.25
N LYS A 158 1.27 -3.23 3.00
CA LYS A 158 -0.05 -3.78 3.37
C LYS A 158 -0.88 -2.79 4.19
N ALA A 159 -0.26 -2.05 5.11
CA ALA A 159 -0.94 -1.01 5.88
C ALA A 159 -1.46 0.12 4.98
N ILE A 160 -0.65 0.54 4.00
CA ILE A 160 -1.07 1.51 2.98
C ILE A 160 -2.21 0.93 2.13
N ASP A 161 -2.12 -0.33 1.69
CA ASP A 161 -3.16 -1.01 0.90
C ASP A 161 -4.50 -1.04 1.63
N LYS A 162 -4.48 -1.45 2.89
CA LYS A 162 -5.67 -1.50 3.75
C LYS A 162 -6.31 -0.13 3.93
N GLY A 163 -5.49 0.90 4.19
CA GLY A 163 -5.96 2.28 4.35
C GLY A 163 -6.41 2.93 3.03
N TRP A 164 -6.09 2.34 1.88
CA TRP A 164 -6.44 2.93 0.59
C TRP A 164 -7.93 2.86 0.25
N SER A 165 -8.73 2.09 0.98
CA SER A 165 -10.20 2.06 0.88
C SER A 165 -10.88 3.22 1.64
N ASP A 166 -10.19 3.86 2.58
CA ASP A 166 -10.72 4.96 3.39
C ASP A 166 -10.22 6.32 2.89
N PRO A 167 -11.09 7.27 2.50
CA PRO A 167 -10.67 8.56 1.96
C PRO A 167 -9.77 9.37 2.89
N LYS A 168 -10.00 9.33 4.22
CA LYS A 168 -9.18 10.07 5.19
C LYS A 168 -7.78 9.49 5.28
N GLN A 169 -7.65 8.16 5.27
CA GLN A 169 -6.36 7.48 5.28
C GLN A 169 -5.62 7.68 3.95
N LYS A 170 -6.31 7.61 2.80
CA LYS A 170 -5.72 7.99 1.49
C LYS A 170 -5.09 9.36 1.55
N ILE A 171 -5.83 10.37 2.01
CA ILE A 171 -5.34 11.75 2.13
C ILE A 171 -4.13 11.81 3.08
N ALA A 172 -4.15 11.09 4.20
CA ALA A 172 -3.04 11.06 5.13
C ALA A 172 -1.76 10.48 4.48
N PHE A 173 -1.85 9.37 3.76
CA PHE A 173 -0.71 8.76 3.05
C PHE A 173 -0.23 9.62 1.88
N ILE A 174 -1.12 10.23 1.11
CA ILE A 174 -0.77 11.16 0.03
C ILE A 174 0.00 12.35 0.58
N ASN A 175 -0.50 12.98 1.66
CA ASN A 175 0.17 14.09 2.31
C ASN A 175 1.52 13.67 2.94
N ALA A 176 1.59 12.48 3.53
CA ALA A 176 2.84 11.92 4.07
C ALA A 176 3.91 11.76 2.97
N ALA A 177 3.54 11.16 1.84
CA ALA A 177 4.44 11.00 0.68
C ALA A 177 4.91 12.37 0.15
N ARG A 178 3.98 13.33 0.01
CA ARG A 178 4.29 14.72 -0.41
C ARG A 178 5.29 15.39 0.54
N ASP A 179 5.04 15.34 1.84
CA ASP A 179 5.85 16.05 2.84
C ASP A 179 7.24 15.43 2.99
N LEU A 180 7.35 14.10 2.81
CA LEU A 180 8.62 13.37 2.78
C LEU A 180 9.32 13.41 1.41
N ARG A 181 8.66 13.87 0.35
CA ARG A 181 9.09 13.73 -1.05
C ARG A 181 9.41 12.27 -1.38
N ASN A 182 8.58 11.36 -0.93
CA ASN A 182 8.80 9.92 -1.04
C ASN A 182 7.97 9.35 -2.20
N PRO A 183 8.61 8.73 -3.21
CA PRO A 183 7.92 8.26 -4.41
C PRO A 183 7.22 6.90 -4.26
N VAL A 184 7.28 6.25 -3.09
CA VAL A 184 6.85 4.86 -2.89
C VAL A 184 5.39 4.58 -3.28
N ILE A 185 4.54 5.61 -3.27
CA ILE A 185 3.12 5.52 -3.67
C ILE A 185 2.77 6.47 -4.83
N ASN A 186 3.75 6.92 -5.61
CA ASN A 186 3.51 7.87 -6.71
C ASN A 186 2.44 7.36 -7.70
N ASP A 187 2.46 6.08 -8.02
CA ASP A 187 1.51 5.48 -8.96
C ASP A 187 0.09 5.51 -8.41
N ARG A 188 -0.07 5.24 -7.12
CA ARG A 188 -1.37 5.35 -6.44
C ARG A 188 -1.86 6.80 -6.39
N ILE A 189 -0.97 7.75 -6.14
CA ILE A 189 -1.28 9.19 -6.16
C ILE A 189 -1.73 9.60 -7.56
N ARG A 190 -1.08 9.11 -8.62
CA ARG A 190 -1.48 9.39 -10.01
C ARG A 190 -2.91 8.92 -10.29
N ILE A 191 -3.25 7.71 -9.84
CA ILE A 191 -4.61 7.17 -9.98
C ILE A 191 -5.62 8.02 -9.20
N ALA A 192 -5.24 8.48 -8.01
CA ALA A 192 -6.08 9.29 -7.15
C ALA A 192 -6.40 10.70 -7.70
N PHE A 193 -5.77 11.14 -8.80
CA PHE A 193 -6.20 12.37 -9.50
C PHE A 193 -7.65 12.33 -9.98
N SER A 194 -8.16 11.13 -10.27
CA SER A 194 -9.52 10.87 -10.71
C SER A 194 -10.35 10.13 -9.67
N ASP A 195 -9.95 10.21 -8.39
CA ASP A 195 -10.69 9.59 -7.30
C ASP A 195 -12.11 10.21 -7.23
N PRO A 196 -13.16 9.38 -7.02
CA PRO A 196 -14.52 9.88 -6.86
C PRO A 196 -14.68 10.83 -5.66
N ASP A 197 -13.87 10.67 -4.61
CA ASP A 197 -13.81 11.64 -3.52
C ASP A 197 -12.97 12.85 -3.94
N GLN A 198 -13.63 14.01 -4.02
CA GLN A 198 -13.00 15.26 -4.46
C GLN A 198 -11.86 15.72 -3.56
N ALA A 199 -11.90 15.43 -2.24
CA ALA A 199 -10.86 15.80 -1.32
C ALA A 199 -9.60 14.93 -1.55
N VAL A 200 -9.77 13.64 -1.86
CA VAL A 200 -8.68 12.75 -2.28
C VAL A 200 -8.07 13.22 -3.59
N ALA A 201 -8.90 13.49 -4.61
CA ALA A 201 -8.44 13.98 -5.90
C ALA A 201 -7.67 15.30 -5.76
N LYS A 202 -8.15 16.22 -4.91
CA LYS A 202 -7.46 17.46 -4.60
C LYS A 202 -6.11 17.20 -3.92
N ALA A 203 -6.06 16.38 -2.88
CA ALA A 203 -4.82 16.05 -2.18
C ALA A 203 -3.76 15.44 -3.12
N ALA A 204 -4.19 14.56 -4.04
CA ALA A 204 -3.32 13.97 -5.05
C ALA A 204 -2.73 15.04 -6.00
N LYS A 205 -3.57 15.94 -6.51
CA LYS A 205 -3.14 17.07 -7.37
C LYS A 205 -2.17 18.00 -6.63
N ASP A 206 -2.45 18.34 -5.36
CA ASP A 206 -1.61 19.19 -4.54
C ASP A 206 -0.24 18.51 -4.24
N ALA A 207 -0.19 17.19 -4.18
CA ALA A 207 1.05 16.45 -3.97
C ALA A 207 1.93 16.37 -5.22
N ALA A 208 1.33 16.43 -6.40
CA ALA A 208 2.00 16.19 -7.69
C ALA A 208 3.23 17.05 -7.94
N GLY A 209 3.15 18.33 -7.67
CA GLY A 209 4.28 19.28 -7.90
C GLY A 209 5.53 18.91 -7.10
N ARG A 210 5.36 18.53 -5.81
CA ARG A 210 6.51 18.15 -4.96
C ARG A 210 7.07 16.77 -5.30
N LEU A 211 6.24 15.86 -5.77
CA LEU A 211 6.60 14.49 -6.12
C LEU A 211 7.00 14.34 -7.58
N LYS A 212 6.88 15.39 -8.39
CA LYS A 212 7.13 15.39 -9.83
C LYS A 212 6.27 14.35 -10.57
N ILE A 213 5.03 14.18 -10.13
CA ILE A 213 4.06 13.28 -10.75
C ILE A 213 3.38 14.03 -11.89
N GLN A 214 3.42 13.47 -13.10
CA GLN A 214 2.67 14.01 -14.23
C GLN A 214 1.18 13.67 -14.07
N ALA A 215 0.32 14.66 -14.36
CA ALA A 215 -1.12 14.46 -14.30
C ALA A 215 -1.57 13.41 -15.33
N PRO A 216 -2.61 12.59 -15.04
CA PRO A 216 -3.17 11.63 -15.99
C PRO A 216 -3.80 12.25 -17.23
N GLY A 217 -3.64 13.50 -17.52
CA GLY A 217 -4.11 14.18 -18.74
C GLY A 217 -3.03 14.39 -19.79
N ALA A 218 -1.82 13.90 -19.54
CA ALA A 218 -0.74 13.91 -20.51
C ALA A 218 -0.81 12.71 -21.48
N ASP A 219 -1.69 11.74 -21.23
CA ASP A 219 -1.94 10.64 -22.17
C ASP A 219 -2.73 11.16 -23.37
N LYS A 220 -2.01 11.38 -24.49
CA LYS A 220 -2.57 11.80 -25.77
C LYS A 220 -2.85 10.61 -26.70
N THR A 221 -2.69 9.38 -26.21
CA THR A 221 -2.97 8.20 -27.02
C THR A 221 -4.48 8.03 -27.24
N PRO A 222 -4.89 7.56 -28.42
CA PRO A 222 -6.30 7.42 -28.74
C PRO A 222 -6.97 6.35 -27.85
N LYS A 223 -8.28 6.46 -27.67
CA LYS A 223 -9.09 5.41 -27.04
C LYS A 223 -9.22 4.21 -27.97
N ILE A 224 -9.27 3.02 -27.40
CA ILE A 224 -9.42 1.76 -28.15
C ILE A 224 -10.64 1.80 -29.05
N ALA A 225 -11.78 2.27 -28.57
CA ALA A 225 -13.00 2.38 -29.36
C ALA A 225 -12.90 3.28 -30.60
N THR A 226 -11.89 4.15 -30.69
CA THR A 226 -11.71 5.07 -31.83
C THR A 226 -10.78 4.49 -32.91
N LEU A 227 -10.25 3.31 -32.70
CA LEU A 227 -9.29 2.63 -33.59
C LEU A 227 -9.96 1.43 -34.27
N LYS A 228 -9.47 1.10 -35.46
CA LYS A 228 -9.77 -0.21 -36.06
C LYS A 228 -9.10 -1.32 -35.24
N PRO A 229 -9.67 -2.54 -35.17
CA PRO A 229 -9.13 -3.63 -34.37
C PRO A 229 -7.63 -3.90 -34.60
N GLU A 230 -7.20 -3.96 -35.87
CA GLU A 230 -5.81 -4.23 -36.23
C GLU A 230 -4.89 -3.09 -35.78
N GLU A 231 -5.34 -1.85 -35.91
CA GLU A 231 -4.58 -0.67 -35.47
C GLU A 231 -4.46 -0.65 -33.94
N ALA A 232 -5.53 -1.00 -33.21
CA ALA A 232 -5.52 -1.11 -31.76
C ALA A 232 -4.52 -2.16 -31.29
N LEU A 233 -4.55 -3.36 -31.90
CA LEU A 233 -3.60 -4.44 -31.61
C LEU A 233 -2.15 -3.98 -31.82
N GLN A 234 -1.85 -3.38 -32.97
CA GLN A 234 -0.52 -2.92 -33.30
C GLN A 234 -0.03 -1.82 -32.34
N LYS A 235 -0.84 -0.80 -32.11
CA LYS A 235 -0.48 0.34 -31.24
C LYS A 235 -0.27 -0.10 -29.79
N VAL A 236 -1.15 -0.93 -29.24
CA VAL A 236 -1.05 -1.42 -27.86
C VAL A 236 0.16 -2.34 -27.70
N THR A 237 0.42 -3.23 -28.66
CA THR A 237 1.58 -4.12 -28.62
C THR A 237 2.90 -3.33 -28.61
N ALA A 238 3.01 -2.29 -29.43
CA ALA A 238 4.23 -1.48 -29.56
C ALA A 238 4.38 -0.46 -28.42
N HIS A 239 3.31 -0.12 -27.70
CA HIS A 239 3.35 0.91 -26.68
C HIS A 239 3.86 0.34 -25.34
N LYS A 240 4.74 1.11 -24.67
CA LYS A 240 5.17 0.79 -23.31
C LYS A 240 4.24 1.48 -22.33
N GLY A 241 3.68 0.70 -21.40
CA GLY A 241 2.82 1.18 -20.35
C GLY A 241 3.53 1.30 -19.00
N GLU A 242 2.73 1.31 -17.95
CA GLU A 242 3.16 1.44 -16.55
C GLU A 242 2.49 0.36 -15.70
N VAL A 243 3.29 -0.49 -15.04
CA VAL A 243 2.81 -1.66 -14.27
C VAL A 243 1.74 -1.28 -13.23
N ALA A 244 1.96 -0.20 -12.47
CA ALA A 244 1.02 0.19 -11.42
C ALA A 244 -0.28 0.78 -11.97
N LEU A 245 -0.24 1.51 -13.10
CA LEU A 245 -1.44 1.92 -13.82
C LEU A 245 -2.18 0.67 -14.33
N GLY A 246 -1.46 -0.32 -14.86
CA GLY A 246 -2.02 -1.58 -15.33
C GLY A 246 -2.75 -2.35 -14.25
N GLN A 247 -2.22 -2.42 -13.03
CA GLN A 247 -2.90 -3.01 -11.89
C GLN A 247 -4.23 -2.31 -11.58
N ALA A 248 -4.28 -0.99 -11.66
CA ALA A 248 -5.51 -0.23 -11.47
C ALA A 248 -6.50 -0.45 -12.63
N ILE A 249 -6.01 -0.54 -13.88
CA ILE A 249 -6.86 -0.85 -15.04
C ILE A 249 -7.46 -2.25 -14.89
N PHE A 250 -6.71 -3.25 -14.42
CA PHE A 250 -7.21 -4.60 -14.16
C PHE A 250 -8.46 -4.60 -13.26
N ALA A 251 -8.48 -3.77 -12.22
CA ALA A 251 -9.65 -3.60 -11.36
C ALA A 251 -10.76 -2.77 -12.03
N ARG A 252 -10.42 -1.64 -12.68
CA ARG A 252 -11.38 -0.73 -13.34
C ARG A 252 -12.09 -1.37 -14.53
N ALA A 253 -11.38 -2.21 -15.27
CA ALA A 253 -11.94 -2.97 -16.39
C ALA A 253 -12.64 -4.26 -15.92
N THR A 254 -12.81 -4.44 -14.60
CA THR A 254 -13.51 -5.57 -13.96
C THR A 254 -12.89 -6.96 -14.24
N CYS A 255 -11.62 -7.02 -14.65
CA CYS A 255 -10.94 -8.29 -14.94
C CYS A 255 -10.91 -9.22 -13.71
N ASN A 256 -10.78 -8.64 -12.49
CA ASN A 256 -10.79 -9.35 -11.21
C ASN A 256 -12.14 -9.98 -10.84
N ALA A 257 -13.22 -9.67 -11.57
CA ALA A 257 -14.52 -10.35 -11.38
C ALA A 257 -14.43 -11.82 -11.79
N CYS A 258 -13.67 -12.11 -12.88
CA CYS A 258 -13.56 -13.45 -13.46
C CYS A 258 -12.14 -14.06 -13.36
N HIS A 259 -11.10 -13.24 -13.19
CA HIS A 259 -9.72 -13.70 -13.16
C HIS A 259 -9.07 -13.54 -11.80
N THR A 260 -8.20 -14.49 -11.42
CA THR A 260 -7.33 -14.39 -10.25
C THR A 260 -5.87 -14.27 -10.70
N VAL A 261 -5.07 -13.54 -9.89
CA VAL A 261 -3.64 -13.31 -10.13
C VAL A 261 -2.76 -13.80 -8.97
N SER A 262 -3.37 -14.13 -7.83
CA SER A 262 -2.69 -14.65 -6.64
C SER A 262 -2.95 -16.15 -6.48
N GLN A 263 -1.94 -16.89 -6.07
CA GLN A 263 -2.09 -18.30 -5.74
C GLN A 263 -2.95 -18.45 -4.46
N GLY A 264 -3.80 -19.49 -4.44
CA GLY A 264 -4.68 -19.77 -3.29
C GLY A 264 -6.03 -19.05 -3.32
N GLU A 265 -6.28 -18.12 -4.24
CA GLU A 265 -7.63 -17.62 -4.48
C GLU A 265 -8.48 -18.65 -5.22
N LYS A 266 -9.80 -18.70 -4.89
CA LYS A 266 -10.75 -19.57 -5.61
C LYS A 266 -10.78 -19.16 -7.08
N GLN A 267 -10.36 -20.07 -7.96
CA GLN A 267 -10.33 -19.82 -9.40
C GLN A 267 -11.75 -19.62 -9.94
N LYS A 268 -11.98 -18.51 -10.60
CA LYS A 268 -13.28 -18.16 -11.20
C LYS A 268 -13.27 -18.30 -12.72
N GLY A 269 -12.14 -18.10 -13.35
CA GLY A 269 -11.84 -18.23 -14.77
C GLY A 269 -10.38 -18.58 -14.97
N PRO A 270 -9.79 -18.34 -16.16
CA PRO A 270 -8.37 -18.55 -16.36
C PRO A 270 -7.52 -17.80 -15.33
N TYR A 271 -6.57 -18.52 -14.70
CA TYR A 271 -5.58 -17.90 -13.81
C TYR A 271 -4.59 -17.07 -14.63
N LEU A 272 -4.35 -15.82 -14.19
CA LEU A 272 -3.48 -14.89 -14.92
C LEU A 272 -2.14 -14.59 -14.22
N GLY A 273 -1.89 -15.17 -13.03
CA GLY A 273 -0.66 -14.87 -12.27
C GLY A 273 0.64 -15.30 -12.94
N ASN A 274 0.58 -16.17 -13.94
CA ASN A 274 1.73 -16.58 -14.76
C ASN A 274 1.44 -16.53 -16.27
N ILE A 275 0.46 -15.74 -16.68
CA ILE A 275 -0.03 -15.76 -18.08
C ILE A 275 1.06 -15.44 -19.10
N ALA A 276 2.01 -14.59 -18.77
CA ALA A 276 3.11 -14.23 -19.66
C ALA A 276 4.19 -15.32 -19.80
N GLU A 277 4.10 -16.45 -19.10
CA GLU A 277 4.90 -17.65 -19.39
C GLU A 277 4.36 -18.39 -20.63
N THR A 278 3.07 -18.25 -20.90
CA THR A 278 2.38 -18.98 -21.97
C THR A 278 2.09 -18.10 -23.18
N TYR A 279 1.76 -16.82 -22.95
CA TYR A 279 1.36 -15.88 -24.01
C TYR A 279 2.38 -14.76 -24.16
N ARG A 280 2.74 -14.47 -25.42
CA ARG A 280 3.51 -13.28 -25.77
C ARG A 280 2.61 -12.04 -25.74
N ARG A 281 3.20 -10.86 -25.65
CA ARG A 281 2.49 -9.57 -25.59
C ARG A 281 1.42 -9.38 -26.70
N ASN A 282 1.74 -9.71 -27.93
CA ASN A 282 0.81 -9.63 -29.06
C ASN A 282 -0.37 -10.61 -28.94
N GLU A 283 -0.14 -11.79 -28.35
CA GLU A 283 -1.19 -12.78 -28.10
C GLU A 283 -2.07 -12.35 -26.93
N LEU A 284 -1.50 -11.77 -25.88
CA LEU A 284 -2.26 -11.22 -24.75
C LEU A 284 -3.19 -10.09 -25.18
N VAL A 285 -2.69 -9.14 -25.98
CA VAL A 285 -3.52 -8.03 -26.45
C VAL A 285 -4.64 -8.53 -27.36
N GLU A 286 -4.37 -9.51 -28.21
CA GLU A 286 -5.38 -10.12 -29.07
C GLU A 286 -6.46 -10.84 -28.25
N ALA A 287 -6.05 -11.65 -27.26
CA ALA A 287 -6.99 -12.37 -26.39
C ALA A 287 -7.89 -11.42 -25.60
N ILE A 288 -7.42 -10.22 -25.25
CA ILE A 288 -8.21 -9.22 -24.50
C ILE A 288 -9.11 -8.41 -25.43
N LEU A 289 -8.60 -7.94 -26.57
CA LEU A 289 -9.36 -7.07 -27.47
C LEU A 289 -10.31 -7.83 -28.41
N VAL A 290 -9.97 -9.08 -28.73
CA VAL A 290 -10.73 -9.94 -29.65
C VAL A 290 -10.97 -11.33 -29.03
N PRO A 291 -11.67 -11.43 -27.89
CA PRO A 291 -11.75 -12.65 -27.07
C PRO A 291 -12.41 -13.83 -27.77
N ASN A 292 -13.15 -13.59 -28.84
CA ASN A 292 -13.81 -14.65 -29.65
C ASN A 292 -12.89 -15.26 -30.71
N LYS A 293 -11.71 -14.65 -30.98
CA LYS A 293 -10.82 -15.14 -32.05
C LYS A 293 -10.18 -16.47 -31.69
N THR A 294 -9.72 -16.58 -30.45
CA THR A 294 -9.11 -17.83 -29.96
C THR A 294 -9.53 -18.02 -28.51
N ILE A 295 -10.28 -19.07 -28.26
CA ILE A 295 -10.71 -19.43 -26.90
C ILE A 295 -9.71 -20.45 -26.36
N ALA A 296 -9.15 -20.20 -25.17
CA ALA A 296 -8.18 -21.10 -24.55
C ALA A 296 -8.81 -22.48 -24.30
N GLN A 297 -8.01 -23.55 -24.42
CA GLN A 297 -8.44 -24.90 -24.16
C GLN A 297 -9.02 -25.03 -22.73
N GLY A 298 -10.16 -25.70 -22.61
CA GLY A 298 -10.89 -25.84 -21.36
C GLY A 298 -11.87 -24.71 -21.04
N PHE A 299 -11.88 -23.59 -21.81
CA PHE A 299 -12.74 -22.43 -21.56
C PHE A 299 -13.80 -22.20 -22.66
N ALA A 300 -14.05 -23.22 -23.49
CA ALA A 300 -15.14 -23.17 -24.47
C ALA A 300 -16.49 -22.96 -23.77
N THR A 301 -17.30 -22.04 -24.30
CA THR A 301 -18.63 -21.75 -23.77
C THR A 301 -19.59 -22.85 -24.18
N ASN A 302 -20.12 -23.61 -23.23
CA ASN A 302 -21.12 -24.65 -23.45
C ASN A 302 -22.49 -24.17 -22.98
N VAL A 303 -23.52 -24.61 -23.69
CA VAL A 303 -24.93 -24.47 -23.32
C VAL A 303 -25.45 -25.83 -22.97
N PHE A 304 -26.01 -25.98 -21.79
CA PHE A 304 -26.67 -27.21 -21.33
C PHE A 304 -28.15 -26.97 -21.12
N SER A 305 -29.00 -27.66 -21.87
CA SER A 305 -30.44 -27.69 -21.64
C SER A 305 -30.78 -28.96 -20.89
N LEU A 306 -31.43 -28.84 -19.74
CA LEU A 306 -31.81 -29.97 -18.91
C LEU A 306 -33.23 -30.45 -19.24
N LYS A 307 -33.54 -31.71 -18.91
CA LYS A 307 -34.85 -32.32 -19.11
C LYS A 307 -35.97 -31.64 -18.29
N ASP A 308 -35.61 -30.95 -17.19
CA ASP A 308 -36.53 -30.16 -16.36
C ASP A 308 -36.84 -28.78 -16.93
N GLY A 309 -36.29 -28.46 -18.11
CA GLY A 309 -36.50 -27.17 -18.79
C GLY A 309 -35.51 -26.06 -18.42
N LYS A 310 -34.62 -26.28 -17.46
CA LYS A 310 -33.57 -25.31 -17.13
C LYS A 310 -32.46 -25.34 -18.17
N SER A 311 -31.84 -24.17 -18.36
CA SER A 311 -30.66 -24.02 -19.22
C SER A 311 -29.53 -23.31 -18.49
N PHE A 312 -28.31 -23.78 -18.72
CA PHE A 312 -27.09 -23.23 -18.12
C PHE A 312 -26.07 -22.95 -19.21
N VAL A 313 -25.35 -21.82 -19.07
CA VAL A 313 -24.29 -21.41 -19.99
C VAL A 313 -23.02 -21.21 -19.20
N GLY A 314 -21.93 -21.89 -19.57
CA GLY A 314 -20.68 -21.81 -18.85
C GLY A 314 -19.57 -22.59 -19.52
N PHE A 315 -18.38 -22.57 -18.92
CA PHE A 315 -17.31 -23.50 -19.27
C PHE A 315 -17.30 -24.68 -18.28
N VAL A 316 -16.89 -25.86 -18.78
CA VAL A 316 -16.82 -27.06 -17.96
C VAL A 316 -15.63 -26.96 -17.02
N THR A 317 -15.87 -27.11 -15.72
CA THR A 317 -14.82 -27.16 -14.67
C THR A 317 -14.46 -28.58 -14.28
N ASP A 318 -15.43 -29.51 -14.34
CA ASP A 318 -15.21 -30.92 -14.11
C ASP A 318 -16.24 -31.75 -14.89
N GLU A 319 -15.80 -32.87 -15.40
CA GLU A 319 -16.66 -33.83 -16.11
C GLU A 319 -16.26 -35.26 -15.77
N ALA A 320 -16.24 -35.59 -14.48
CA ALA A 320 -15.92 -36.92 -13.98
C ALA A 320 -17.18 -37.77 -13.73
N GLY A 321 -17.09 -39.06 -14.04
CA GLY A 321 -18.16 -40.02 -13.74
C GLY A 321 -19.50 -39.67 -14.39
N ALA A 322 -20.56 -39.64 -13.57
CA ALA A 322 -21.94 -39.43 -14.01
C ALA A 322 -22.37 -37.95 -14.02
N SER A 323 -21.55 -37.02 -13.52
CA SER A 323 -21.89 -35.60 -13.39
C SER A 323 -21.05 -34.70 -14.29
N VAL A 324 -21.54 -33.48 -14.50
CA VAL A 324 -20.84 -32.36 -15.14
C VAL A 324 -20.97 -31.13 -14.24
N SER A 325 -19.85 -30.47 -13.96
CA SER A 325 -19.80 -29.17 -13.30
C SER A 325 -19.40 -28.11 -14.30
N ILE A 326 -20.13 -27.00 -14.31
CA ILE A 326 -19.81 -25.85 -15.14
C ILE A 326 -19.72 -24.60 -14.27
N ARG A 327 -19.02 -23.58 -14.78
CA ARG A 327 -19.00 -22.26 -14.18
C ARG A 327 -19.55 -21.23 -15.16
N ASP A 328 -20.52 -20.46 -14.70
CA ASP A 328 -21.17 -19.41 -15.50
C ASP A 328 -20.41 -18.08 -15.44
N ILE A 329 -20.92 -17.06 -16.19
CA ILE A 329 -20.32 -15.74 -16.25
C ILE A 329 -20.32 -15.00 -14.90
N SER A 330 -21.22 -15.34 -13.98
CA SER A 330 -21.24 -14.80 -12.60
C SER A 330 -20.24 -15.49 -11.68
N SER A 331 -19.47 -16.46 -12.19
CA SER A 331 -18.56 -17.34 -11.46
C SER A 331 -19.28 -18.33 -10.52
N ALA A 332 -20.61 -18.48 -10.66
CA ALA A 332 -21.35 -19.52 -9.96
C ALA A 332 -21.08 -20.90 -10.56
N GLU A 333 -20.98 -21.90 -9.71
CA GLU A 333 -20.74 -23.28 -10.10
C GLU A 333 -22.07 -24.06 -10.07
N HIS A 334 -22.35 -24.76 -11.16
CA HIS A 334 -23.55 -25.59 -11.33
C HIS A 334 -23.12 -27.00 -11.64
N THR A 335 -23.61 -27.98 -10.86
CA THR A 335 -23.37 -29.39 -11.06
C THR A 335 -24.69 -30.11 -11.34
N PHE A 336 -24.72 -30.93 -12.35
CA PHE A 336 -25.89 -31.75 -12.71
C PHE A 336 -25.45 -33.09 -13.30
N GLU A 337 -26.35 -34.09 -13.16
CA GLU A 337 -26.13 -35.41 -13.70
C GLU A 337 -26.15 -35.42 -15.23
N LYS A 338 -25.26 -36.14 -15.87
CA LYS A 338 -25.25 -36.32 -17.33
C LYS A 338 -26.59 -36.84 -17.86
N SER A 339 -27.26 -37.74 -17.10
CA SER A 339 -28.58 -38.26 -17.41
C SER A 339 -29.69 -37.20 -17.42
N ALA A 340 -29.50 -36.08 -16.74
CA ALA A 340 -30.45 -34.94 -16.73
C ALA A 340 -30.29 -34.01 -17.95
N ILE A 341 -29.20 -34.14 -18.69
CA ILE A 341 -28.94 -33.32 -19.88
C ILE A 341 -29.86 -33.76 -21.01
N LYS A 342 -30.62 -32.84 -21.58
CA LYS A 342 -31.42 -33.02 -22.79
C LYS A 342 -30.59 -32.74 -24.04
N GLU A 343 -29.82 -31.61 -23.98
CA GLU A 343 -29.01 -31.13 -25.09
C GLU A 343 -27.78 -30.42 -24.59
N ARG A 344 -26.66 -30.56 -25.29
CA ARG A 344 -25.43 -29.83 -25.08
C ARG A 344 -24.94 -29.27 -26.41
N SER A 345 -24.60 -27.99 -26.44
CA SER A 345 -23.98 -27.33 -27.59
C SER A 345 -22.81 -26.43 -27.15
N THR A 346 -21.89 -26.16 -28.05
CA THR A 346 -20.75 -25.27 -27.80
C THR A 346 -20.94 -23.98 -28.64
N LEU A 347 -20.84 -22.86 -28.00
CA LEU A 347 -20.90 -21.57 -28.66
C LEU A 347 -19.53 -21.15 -29.19
N PRO A 348 -19.47 -20.46 -30.34
CA PRO A 348 -18.23 -19.92 -30.88
C PRO A 348 -17.74 -18.66 -30.13
N THR A 349 -18.44 -18.25 -29.08
CA THR A 349 -18.17 -17.02 -28.33
C THR A 349 -17.56 -17.35 -26.96
N SER A 350 -16.59 -16.53 -26.55
CA SER A 350 -16.00 -16.57 -25.21
C SER A 350 -16.97 -16.03 -24.17
N LEU A 351 -16.88 -16.53 -22.93
CA LEU A 351 -17.52 -15.90 -21.76
C LEU A 351 -16.89 -14.55 -21.41
N MET A 352 -15.66 -14.28 -21.85
CA MET A 352 -15.06 -12.96 -21.71
C MET A 352 -15.74 -12.00 -22.70
N PRO A 353 -16.42 -10.94 -22.23
CA PRO A 353 -17.12 -10.01 -23.13
C PRO A 353 -16.16 -9.20 -23.99
N PRO A 354 -16.45 -8.99 -25.29
CA PRO A 354 -15.68 -8.05 -26.10
C PRO A 354 -15.90 -6.61 -25.60
N GLY A 355 -14.94 -5.73 -25.89
CA GLY A 355 -15.09 -4.30 -25.63
C GLY A 355 -14.84 -3.83 -24.21
N LEU A 356 -14.39 -4.66 -23.29
CA LEU A 356 -14.06 -4.29 -21.92
C LEU A 356 -13.10 -3.09 -21.83
N LEU A 357 -12.22 -2.94 -22.80
CA LEU A 357 -11.24 -1.85 -22.87
C LEU A 357 -11.60 -0.72 -23.86
N SER A 358 -12.82 -0.70 -24.41
CA SER A 358 -13.23 0.30 -25.39
C SER A 358 -13.09 1.75 -24.91
N GLY A 359 -13.36 1.99 -23.62
CA GLY A 359 -13.25 3.32 -23.00
C GLY A 359 -11.85 3.72 -22.59
N PHE A 360 -10.89 2.80 -22.65
CA PHE A 360 -9.50 3.02 -22.24
C PHE A 360 -8.63 3.46 -23.42
N THR A 361 -7.52 4.15 -23.13
CA THR A 361 -6.56 4.58 -24.13
C THR A 361 -5.58 3.47 -24.48
N VAL A 362 -4.80 3.68 -25.56
CA VAL A 362 -3.69 2.78 -25.92
C VAL A 362 -2.68 2.67 -24.78
N HIS A 363 -2.34 3.79 -24.11
CA HIS A 363 -1.42 3.78 -22.98
C HIS A 363 -1.98 3.02 -21.76
N GLU A 364 -3.24 3.23 -21.43
CA GLU A 364 -3.93 2.50 -20.35
C GLU A 364 -3.98 0.99 -20.63
N THR A 365 -4.31 0.63 -21.87
CA THR A 365 -4.36 -0.79 -22.31
C THR A 365 -2.97 -1.42 -22.32
N ALA A 366 -1.95 -0.74 -22.80
CA ALA A 366 -0.57 -1.21 -22.76
C ALA A 366 -0.06 -1.36 -21.31
N SER A 367 -0.50 -0.47 -20.42
CA SER A 367 -0.18 -0.57 -19.00
C SER A 367 -0.75 -1.85 -18.37
N LEU A 368 -1.98 -2.24 -18.76
CA LEU A 368 -2.56 -3.52 -18.34
C LEU A 368 -1.69 -4.70 -18.77
N LEU A 369 -1.14 -4.70 -20.00
CA LEU A 369 -0.22 -5.75 -20.45
C LEU A 369 1.06 -5.76 -19.62
N ASP A 370 1.68 -4.60 -19.37
CA ASP A 370 2.89 -4.49 -18.55
C ASP A 370 2.65 -5.03 -17.13
N TYR A 371 1.45 -4.83 -16.57
CA TYR A 371 1.07 -5.42 -15.29
C TYR A 371 0.99 -6.95 -15.37
N LEU A 372 0.29 -7.50 -16.36
CA LEU A 372 0.16 -8.94 -16.53
C LEU A 372 1.52 -9.60 -16.76
N GLU A 373 2.38 -8.98 -17.57
CA GLU A 373 3.76 -9.44 -17.81
C GLU A 373 4.63 -9.39 -16.54
N SER A 374 4.36 -8.45 -15.61
CA SER A 374 5.11 -8.31 -14.36
C SER A 374 4.78 -9.39 -13.32
N LEU A 375 3.67 -10.11 -13.46
CA LEU A 375 3.24 -11.15 -12.51
C LEU A 375 4.14 -12.39 -12.51
N VAL A 376 4.82 -12.65 -13.63
CA VAL A 376 5.74 -13.81 -13.81
C VAL A 376 7.07 -13.63 -13.05
N LYS A 377 7.43 -12.40 -12.66
CA LYS A 377 8.74 -12.07 -12.07
C LYS A 377 8.79 -12.12 -10.54
N LYS A 378 7.91 -12.88 -9.91
CA LYS A 378 7.91 -13.00 -8.45
C LYS A 378 8.43 -14.34 -7.96
#